data_80e2204fdadbc99f253cf6891555abf5
#
_entry.id   80e2204fdadbc99f253cf6891555abf5
#
_cell.length_a   1.000
_cell.length_b   1.000
_cell.length_c   1.000
_cell.angle_alpha   90.00
_cell.angle_beta   90.00
_cell.angle_gamma   90.00
#
_symmetry.space_group_name_H-M   'P 1'
#
loop_
_entity.id
_entity.type
_entity.pdbx_description
1 polymer ?
#
loop_
_entity_poly.entity_id
_entity_poly.type
_entity_poly.pdbx_seq_one_letter_code
_entity_poly.pdbx_strand_id
1 'polypeptide(L)'
;MQYLRLYLLYAFILLIAACGSAKDDPETPQPEEPAAAKPVTASFPEVLFTDPDQLSRGASSTQILDRLIALIDASPKGATIYLSIYLFDYAQLVDALDRADARGVKLHLMLDLSREESQKSNPYTINQLKTKLSDNAVLVTVDSDAGSIAINHNKFVLFSKVLTESGEATNLVLQTSHNFILSGTRKVQDAVFLTHKGLYDAYLGYWQDMAQRAQQGMKDYHYKEYHDPATGISAYFLPKRRGGAAYGEDSIIELLEKITDPSAAVIRIGMSDWTSTRLNIVEKLDELLEKGATIELVVKSSISEDVLAGLRALEEKGAYLKVYNMTESGKLQMNIHAKFILVEGSWEGQASHVIITGSHNFTLNALRNNNETILLLKDHALYSAYTSYFEKLKTIPGL
;
A
#
# COMPACT_ATOMS: atom_id res chain seq x y z
N MET A 1 41.46 59.61 54.37
CA MET A 1 42.26 60.85 53.96
C MET A 1 41.95 60.98 52.46
N GLN A 2 41.07 62.00 52.17
CA GLN A 2 41.40 63.21 51.44
C GLN A 2 41.77 63.00 49.97
N TYR A 3 41.18 63.62 48.93
CA TYR A 3 40.30 64.75 48.65
C TYR A 3 39.90 64.58 47.19
N LEU A 4 38.66 64.66 46.76
CA LEU A 4 37.84 65.80 46.28
C LEU A 4 38.57 66.79 45.32
N ARG A 5 38.02 66.92 44.08
CA ARG A 5 37.73 68.13 43.26
C ARG A 5 37.55 67.67 41.79
N LEU A 6 36.39 67.69 41.26
CA LEU A 6 35.54 68.73 40.63
C LEU A 6 36.32 69.73 39.75
N TYR A 7 36.11 69.68 38.41
CA TYR A 7 35.97 70.83 37.52
C TYR A 7 35.13 70.49 36.27
N LEU A 8 34.03 71.23 36.15
CA LEU A 8 33.29 71.49 34.93
C LEU A 8 34.15 72.41 34.00
N LEU A 9 34.02 72.26 32.67
CA LEU A 9 33.79 73.34 31.71
C LEU A 9 33.52 72.88 30.29
N TYR A 10 32.27 73.19 29.82
CA TYR A 10 31.83 73.74 28.52
C TYR A 10 32.37 73.23 27.19
N ALA A 11 31.48 72.58 26.44
CA ALA A 11 30.95 72.93 25.12
C ALA A 11 31.89 73.30 23.99
N PHE A 12 31.85 72.52 22.93
CA PHE A 12 31.69 73.03 21.57
C PHE A 12 31.05 72.01 20.67
N ILE A 13 29.85 72.40 20.13
CA ILE A 13 29.08 71.69 19.11
C ILE A 13 29.84 71.84 17.80
N LEU A 14 30.24 70.73 17.17
CA LEU A 14 30.57 70.66 15.75
C LEU A 14 29.72 69.58 15.12
N LEU A 15 28.61 70.00 14.45
CA LEU A 15 27.90 69.19 13.51
C LEU A 15 28.83 68.88 12.30
N ILE A 16 29.25 67.66 12.19
CA ILE A 16 29.79 67.14 10.94
C ILE A 16 28.73 66.18 10.42
N ALA A 17 27.97 66.60 9.42
CA ALA A 17 27.14 65.74 8.61
C ALA A 17 28.04 64.79 7.81
N ALA A 18 28.26 63.57 8.32
CA ALA A 18 28.82 62.49 7.55
C ALA A 18 27.64 61.74 6.91
N CYS A 19 27.43 61.97 5.60
CA CYS A 19 26.71 61.03 4.77
C CYS A 19 27.47 59.70 4.73
N GLY A 20 27.15 58.82 5.68
CA GLY A 20 27.53 57.42 5.61
C GLY A 20 26.50 56.72 4.73
N SER A 21 26.88 56.34 3.52
CA SER A 21 26.13 55.36 2.73
C SER A 21 25.95 54.11 3.58
N ALA A 22 24.70 53.83 4.00
CA ALA A 22 24.37 52.53 4.54
C ALA A 22 24.77 51.50 3.47
N LYS A 23 25.75 50.69 3.77
CA LYS A 23 25.96 49.45 3.04
C LYS A 23 24.77 48.60 3.41
N ASP A 24 23.89 48.33 2.43
CA ASP A 24 22.92 47.27 2.53
C ASP A 24 23.67 45.98 2.88
N ASP A 25 23.59 45.56 4.13
CA ASP A 25 23.96 44.20 4.50
C ASP A 25 23.12 43.26 3.62
N PRO A 26 23.71 42.24 2.97
CA PRO A 26 22.96 41.31 2.19
C PRO A 26 21.90 40.70 3.11
N GLU A 27 20.60 40.96 2.81
CA GLU A 27 19.48 40.28 3.46
C GLU A 27 19.79 38.81 3.51
N THR A 28 19.90 38.27 4.71
CA THR A 28 19.95 36.81 4.90
C THR A 28 18.72 36.25 4.25
N PRO A 29 18.84 35.32 3.27
CA PRO A 29 17.64 34.75 2.62
C PRO A 29 16.73 34.20 3.71
N GLN A 30 15.53 34.75 3.82
CA GLN A 30 14.51 34.16 4.68
C GLN A 30 14.24 32.75 4.17
N PRO A 31 14.15 31.74 5.07
CA PRO A 31 13.75 30.41 4.65
C PRO A 31 12.44 30.50 3.85
N GLU A 32 12.45 29.99 2.64
CA GLU A 32 11.21 29.92 1.84
C GLU A 32 10.13 29.20 2.66
N GLU A 33 8.96 29.81 2.80
CA GLU A 33 7.84 29.15 3.46
C GLU A 33 7.50 27.85 2.69
N PRO A 34 7.31 26.72 3.39
CA PRO A 34 6.94 25.48 2.75
C PRO A 34 5.69 25.64 1.90
N ALA A 35 5.69 25.11 0.68
CA ALA A 35 4.57 25.21 -0.23
C ALA A 35 3.28 24.67 0.42
N ALA A 36 2.19 25.45 0.34
CA ALA A 36 0.89 25.03 0.85
C ALA A 36 0.38 23.73 0.22
N ALA A 37 -0.43 22.98 0.94
CA ALA A 37 -1.07 21.79 0.40
C ALA A 37 -1.94 22.12 -0.82
N LYS A 38 -1.88 21.27 -1.85
CA LYS A 38 -2.61 21.46 -3.11
C LYS A 38 -3.81 20.53 -3.14
N PRO A 39 -5.06 21.03 -3.25
CA PRO A 39 -6.22 20.16 -3.40
C PRO A 39 -6.07 19.19 -4.58
N VAL A 40 -6.49 17.95 -4.39
CA VAL A 40 -6.48 16.91 -5.42
C VAL A 40 -7.88 16.74 -6.02
N THR A 41 -7.95 16.56 -7.34
CA THR A 41 -9.19 16.12 -8.01
C THR A 41 -9.40 14.64 -7.74
N ALA A 42 -10.19 14.33 -6.71
CA ALA A 42 -10.53 12.95 -6.31
C ALA A 42 -11.90 12.89 -5.64
N SER A 43 -12.58 11.77 -5.83
CA SER A 43 -13.77 11.39 -5.06
C SER A 43 -13.61 9.95 -4.57
N PHE A 44 -14.02 9.67 -3.34
CA PHE A 44 -13.88 8.36 -2.74
C PHE A 44 -15.26 7.72 -2.48
N PRO A 45 -15.42 6.38 -2.67
CA PRO A 45 -14.39 5.40 -2.99
C PRO A 45 -13.83 5.54 -4.41
N GLU A 46 -12.54 5.22 -4.60
CA GLU A 46 -11.86 5.19 -5.89
C GLU A 46 -11.06 3.89 -6.03
N VAL A 47 -10.96 3.36 -7.24
CA VAL A 47 -10.03 2.28 -7.56
C VAL A 47 -9.18 2.68 -8.76
N LEU A 48 -7.89 2.40 -8.67
CA LEU A 48 -6.93 2.59 -9.75
C LEU A 48 -6.20 1.29 -10.05
N PHE A 49 -5.85 1.13 -11.31
CA PHE A 49 -5.06 0.00 -11.80
C PHE A 49 -3.88 0.53 -12.61
N THR A 50 -2.82 -0.23 -12.73
CA THR A 50 -1.82 0.02 -13.76
C THR A 50 -2.43 -0.27 -15.14
N ASP A 51 -2.07 0.48 -16.15
CA ASP A 51 -2.65 0.33 -17.52
C ASP A 51 -2.05 -0.87 -18.25
N PRO A 52 -2.82 -1.93 -18.50
CA PRO A 52 -2.32 -3.14 -19.14
C PRO A 52 -1.86 -2.90 -20.60
N ASP A 53 -2.42 -1.92 -21.31
CA ASP A 53 -1.97 -1.58 -22.68
C ASP A 53 -0.57 -0.95 -22.67
N GLN A 54 -0.25 -0.14 -21.66
CA GLN A 54 1.11 0.37 -21.48
C GLN A 54 2.07 -0.77 -21.10
N LEU A 55 1.66 -1.63 -20.16
CA LEU A 55 2.48 -2.75 -19.69
C LEU A 55 2.78 -3.73 -20.81
N SER A 56 1.82 -4.07 -21.67
CA SER A 56 1.99 -4.99 -22.80
C SER A 56 3.00 -4.47 -23.83
N ARG A 57 3.21 -3.16 -23.90
CA ARG A 57 4.24 -2.51 -24.73
C ARG A 57 5.56 -2.28 -24.00
N GLY A 58 5.70 -2.78 -22.77
CA GLY A 58 6.90 -2.59 -21.94
C GLY A 58 7.03 -1.19 -21.33
N ALA A 59 5.99 -0.37 -21.40
CA ALA A 59 5.97 0.96 -20.78
C ALA A 59 5.61 0.88 -19.28
N SER A 60 5.96 1.92 -18.54
CA SER A 60 5.56 2.09 -17.14
C SER A 60 4.17 2.72 -17.03
N SER A 61 3.40 2.30 -16.06
CA SER A 61 2.13 2.91 -15.65
C SER A 61 2.26 3.44 -14.23
N THR A 62 2.33 4.76 -14.06
CA THR A 62 2.65 5.42 -12.78
C THR A 62 1.42 5.90 -12.02
N GLN A 63 0.23 5.80 -12.60
CA GLN A 63 -0.99 6.44 -12.11
C GLN A 63 -1.33 6.15 -10.62
N ILE A 64 -0.99 4.96 -10.10
CA ILE A 64 -1.18 4.64 -8.66
C ILE A 64 -0.21 5.46 -7.81
N LEU A 65 1.07 5.52 -8.19
CA LEU A 65 2.08 6.29 -7.46
C LEU A 65 1.86 7.80 -7.62
N ASP A 66 1.45 8.26 -8.80
CA ASP A 66 1.12 9.67 -9.05
C ASP A 66 -0.07 10.11 -8.19
N ARG A 67 -1.09 9.24 -8.04
CA ARG A 67 -2.22 9.50 -7.13
C ARG A 67 -1.75 9.56 -5.67
N LEU A 68 -0.89 8.64 -5.24
CA LEU A 68 -0.34 8.66 -3.90
C LEU A 68 0.47 9.94 -3.62
N ILE A 69 1.32 10.38 -4.56
CA ILE A 69 2.06 11.63 -4.47
C ILE A 69 1.10 12.82 -4.35
N ALA A 70 0.07 12.87 -5.19
CA ALA A 70 -0.92 13.93 -5.16
C ALA A 70 -1.66 14.01 -3.81
N LEU A 71 -2.00 12.87 -3.20
CA LEU A 71 -2.63 12.80 -1.87
C LEU A 71 -1.68 13.26 -0.76
N ILE A 72 -0.40 12.93 -0.83
CA ILE A 72 0.62 13.42 0.10
C ILE A 72 0.76 14.94 -0.04
N ASP A 73 0.82 15.46 -1.26
CA ASP A 73 0.89 16.91 -1.52
C ASP A 73 -0.41 17.64 -1.14
N ALA A 74 -1.56 16.94 -1.14
CA ALA A 74 -2.84 17.45 -0.68
C ALA A 74 -3.06 17.37 0.84
N SER A 75 -2.13 16.76 1.58
CA SER A 75 -2.20 16.68 3.05
C SER A 75 -1.83 18.03 3.66
N PRO A 76 -2.74 18.73 4.38
CA PRO A 76 -2.47 20.04 4.95
C PRO A 76 -1.64 19.94 6.25
N LYS A 77 -1.10 21.07 6.68
CA LYS A 77 -0.43 21.19 7.98
C LYS A 77 -1.30 20.60 9.11
N GLY A 78 -0.67 19.81 9.98
CA GLY A 78 -1.34 19.12 11.09
C GLY A 78 -2.08 17.84 10.69
N ALA A 79 -2.12 17.47 9.41
CA ALA A 79 -2.52 16.13 9.01
C ALA A 79 -1.51 15.08 9.49
N THR A 80 -1.93 13.82 9.57
CA THR A 80 -1.06 12.70 9.92
C THR A 80 -1.14 11.65 8.80
N ILE A 81 0.02 11.13 8.40
CA ILE A 81 0.14 10.03 7.43
C ILE A 81 0.80 8.84 8.13
N TYR A 82 0.14 7.67 8.11
CA TYR A 82 0.73 6.39 8.48
C TYR A 82 0.95 5.56 7.22
N LEU A 83 2.12 4.97 7.08
CA LEU A 83 2.49 4.15 5.93
C LEU A 83 3.09 2.84 6.43
N SER A 84 2.71 1.72 5.82
CA SER A 84 3.37 0.42 5.97
C SER A 84 3.67 -0.17 4.62
N ILE A 85 4.95 -0.43 4.33
CA ILE A 85 5.40 -0.84 3.00
C ILE A 85 6.54 -1.85 3.06
N TYR A 86 6.50 -2.83 2.14
CA TYR A 86 7.55 -3.83 1.97
C TYR A 86 8.76 -3.27 1.21
N LEU A 87 8.59 -2.85 -0.04
CA LEU A 87 9.68 -2.32 -0.88
C LEU A 87 9.43 -0.86 -1.25
N PHE A 88 10.49 -0.03 -1.11
CA PHE A 88 10.41 1.40 -1.38
C PHE A 88 11.72 1.93 -1.97
N ASP A 89 11.68 2.37 -3.25
CA ASP A 89 12.80 3.05 -3.92
C ASP A 89 12.35 4.20 -4.86
N TYR A 90 11.06 4.54 -4.86
CA TYR A 90 10.51 5.54 -5.78
C TYR A 90 10.84 6.97 -5.29
N ALA A 91 11.85 7.59 -5.92
CA ALA A 91 12.42 8.85 -5.47
C ALA A 91 11.39 9.99 -5.37
N GLN A 92 10.48 10.11 -6.34
CA GLN A 92 9.45 11.16 -6.33
C GLN A 92 8.52 11.06 -5.11
N LEU A 93 8.31 9.85 -4.59
CA LEU A 93 7.52 9.65 -3.39
C LEU A 93 8.31 10.06 -2.13
N VAL A 94 9.62 9.82 -2.09
CA VAL A 94 10.51 10.34 -1.04
C VAL A 94 10.45 11.88 -0.99
N ASP A 95 10.52 12.53 -2.16
CA ASP A 95 10.46 13.99 -2.26
C ASP A 95 9.07 14.53 -1.86
N ALA A 96 7.99 13.80 -2.15
CA ALA A 96 6.64 14.19 -1.70
C ALA A 96 6.50 14.11 -0.17
N LEU A 97 7.06 13.09 0.46
CA LEU A 97 7.09 12.95 1.92
C LEU A 97 7.92 14.08 2.56
N ASP A 98 9.07 14.44 1.98
CA ASP A 98 9.90 15.56 2.41
C ASP A 98 9.12 16.90 2.38
N ARG A 99 8.42 17.17 1.26
CA ARG A 99 7.53 18.34 1.16
C ARG A 99 6.39 18.34 2.19
N ALA A 100 5.82 17.16 2.48
CA ALA A 100 4.76 17.03 3.47
C ALA A 100 5.27 17.30 4.89
N ASP A 101 6.45 16.75 5.24
CA ASP A 101 7.10 16.98 6.53
C ASP A 101 7.43 18.48 6.71
N ALA A 102 8.02 19.12 5.70
CA ALA A 102 8.31 20.56 5.70
C ALA A 102 7.04 21.41 5.90
N ARG A 103 5.86 20.97 5.40
CA ARG A 103 4.56 21.62 5.64
C ARG A 103 4.02 21.41 7.06
N GLY A 104 4.62 20.55 7.86
CA GLY A 104 4.16 20.18 9.19
C GLY A 104 3.08 19.09 9.19
N VAL A 105 3.08 18.21 8.20
CA VAL A 105 2.36 16.93 8.22
C VAL A 105 3.12 15.97 9.13
N LYS A 106 2.44 15.25 10.00
CA LYS A 106 3.07 14.24 10.86
C LYS A 106 3.21 12.93 10.09
N LEU A 107 4.43 12.43 9.96
CA LEU A 107 4.75 11.22 9.22
C LEU A 107 5.09 10.06 10.16
N HIS A 108 4.48 8.90 9.92
CA HIS A 108 4.76 7.63 10.61
C HIS A 108 4.95 6.53 9.57
N LEU A 109 6.19 6.28 9.18
CA LEU A 109 6.55 5.40 8.07
C LEU A 109 7.15 4.10 8.59
N MET A 110 6.54 2.98 8.27
CA MET A 110 7.03 1.64 8.62
C MET A 110 7.54 0.94 7.37
N LEU A 111 8.83 0.65 7.32
CA LEU A 111 9.51 0.00 6.20
C LEU A 111 10.11 -1.34 6.65
N ASP A 112 9.97 -2.36 5.82
CA ASP A 112 10.61 -3.64 6.04
C ASP A 112 12.10 -3.63 5.67
N LEU A 113 12.91 -4.29 6.46
CA LEU A 113 14.33 -4.55 6.19
C LEU A 113 14.62 -6.05 6.35
N SER A 114 13.86 -6.90 5.67
CA SER A 114 14.10 -8.33 5.64
C SER A 114 15.32 -8.69 4.79
N ARG A 115 15.74 -9.94 4.85
CA ARG A 115 16.94 -10.43 4.13
C ARG A 115 16.72 -10.70 2.64
N GLU A 116 15.53 -10.44 2.10
CA GLU A 116 15.20 -10.67 0.70
C GLU A 116 15.61 -9.51 -0.21
N GLU A 117 14.88 -9.29 -1.29
CA GLU A 117 15.14 -8.23 -2.28
C GLU A 117 15.18 -6.82 -1.68
N SER A 118 14.45 -6.59 -0.58
CA SER A 118 14.43 -5.32 0.15
C SER A 118 15.80 -4.85 0.63
N GLN A 119 16.76 -5.74 0.81
CA GLN A 119 18.10 -5.36 1.25
C GLN A 119 18.87 -4.53 0.23
N LYS A 120 18.45 -4.51 -1.03
CA LYS A 120 19.14 -3.77 -2.09
C LYS A 120 18.68 -2.32 -2.18
N SER A 121 17.39 -2.07 -2.07
CA SER A 121 16.79 -0.72 -2.24
C SER A 121 16.38 -0.06 -0.92
N ASN A 122 15.73 -0.78 -0.02
CA ASN A 122 15.23 -0.21 1.23
C ASN A 122 16.30 0.42 2.12
N PRO A 123 17.51 -0.15 2.32
CA PRO A 123 18.53 0.50 3.14
C PRO A 123 18.90 1.90 2.67
N TYR A 124 18.98 2.09 1.34
CA TYR A 124 19.27 3.41 0.76
C TYR A 124 18.11 4.39 1.00
N THR A 125 16.88 3.97 0.71
CA THR A 125 15.68 4.79 0.92
C THR A 125 15.46 5.12 2.40
N ILE A 126 15.68 4.15 3.31
CA ILE A 126 15.59 4.37 4.76
C ILE A 126 16.59 5.46 5.20
N ASN A 127 17.83 5.41 4.70
CA ASN A 127 18.82 6.42 5.04
C ASN A 127 18.43 7.80 4.48
N GLN A 128 17.92 7.88 3.26
CA GLN A 128 17.41 9.13 2.69
C GLN A 128 16.27 9.71 3.53
N LEU A 129 15.26 8.90 3.87
CA LEU A 129 14.13 9.33 4.68
C LEU A 129 14.56 9.81 6.07
N LYS A 130 15.45 9.06 6.75
CA LYS A 130 16.00 9.47 8.06
C LYS A 130 16.82 10.76 8.02
N THR A 131 17.40 11.08 6.86
CA THR A 131 18.18 12.32 6.70
C THR A 131 17.30 13.52 6.38
N LYS A 132 16.20 13.30 5.63
CA LYS A 132 15.31 14.36 5.15
C LYS A 132 14.18 14.70 6.11
N LEU A 133 13.62 13.68 6.79
CA LEU A 133 12.41 13.83 7.58
C LEU A 133 12.70 14.12 9.06
N SER A 134 11.71 14.66 9.75
CA SER A 134 11.73 14.88 11.19
C SER A 134 12.08 13.61 11.98
N ASP A 135 12.68 13.78 13.14
CA ASP A 135 13.07 12.67 14.02
C ASP A 135 11.91 11.72 14.32
N ASN A 136 12.22 10.42 14.34
CA ASN A 136 11.25 9.33 14.61
C ASN A 136 10.14 9.12 13.56
N ALA A 137 10.20 9.77 12.39
CA ALA A 137 9.25 9.52 11.32
C ALA A 137 9.36 8.09 10.74
N VAL A 138 10.55 7.48 10.78
CA VAL A 138 10.84 6.19 10.14
C VAL A 138 11.06 5.08 11.16
N LEU A 139 10.20 4.06 11.13
CA LEU A 139 10.34 2.81 11.85
C LEU A 139 10.75 1.69 10.88
N VAL A 140 11.73 0.88 11.26
CA VAL A 140 12.19 -0.24 10.46
C VAL A 140 11.77 -1.55 11.13
N THR A 141 11.11 -2.43 10.37
CA THR A 141 10.83 -3.80 10.79
C THR A 141 11.90 -4.73 10.24
N VAL A 142 12.41 -5.62 11.08
CA VAL A 142 13.45 -6.58 10.71
C VAL A 142 12.95 -7.97 11.03
N ASP A 143 13.22 -8.94 10.15
CA ASP A 143 12.95 -10.34 10.44
C ASP A 143 13.81 -10.83 11.62
N SER A 144 13.18 -11.34 12.67
CA SER A 144 13.83 -11.82 13.87
C SER A 144 13.47 -13.27 14.23
N ASP A 145 12.54 -13.89 13.49
CA ASP A 145 12.15 -15.27 13.80
C ASP A 145 13.21 -16.25 13.28
N ALA A 146 13.83 -16.96 14.21
CA ALA A 146 14.75 -18.04 13.87
C ALA A 146 13.96 -19.19 13.20
N GLY A 147 14.06 -19.30 11.88
CA GLY A 147 13.50 -20.40 11.10
C GLY A 147 12.29 -20.08 10.22
N SER A 148 11.74 -18.85 10.26
CA SER A 148 10.75 -18.38 9.28
C SER A 148 11.16 -17.02 8.73
N ILE A 149 11.03 -16.82 7.42
CA ILE A 149 11.22 -15.52 6.77
C ILE A 149 9.88 -14.79 6.86
N ALA A 150 9.57 -14.22 8.02
CA ALA A 150 8.39 -13.38 8.21
C ALA A 150 8.76 -11.92 7.90
N ILE A 151 8.04 -11.31 6.99
CA ILE A 151 8.28 -9.94 6.54
C ILE A 151 7.04 -9.06 6.77
N ASN A 152 7.25 -7.76 6.88
CA ASN A 152 6.16 -6.80 6.75
C ASN A 152 5.87 -6.58 5.27
N HIS A 153 4.96 -7.39 4.71
CA HIS A 153 4.61 -7.34 3.30
C HIS A 153 3.39 -6.44 3.02
N ASN A 154 2.96 -5.65 4.00
CA ASN A 154 1.89 -4.68 3.81
C ASN A 154 2.22 -3.62 2.76
N LYS A 155 1.17 -3.04 2.18
CA LYS A 155 1.23 -1.92 1.24
C LYS A 155 -0.02 -1.06 1.44
N PHE A 156 -0.03 -0.28 2.52
CA PHE A 156 -1.13 0.64 2.78
C PHE A 156 -0.66 2.00 3.28
N VAL A 157 -1.48 3.01 3.06
CA VAL A 157 -1.27 4.36 3.57
C VAL A 157 -2.57 4.89 4.16
N LEU A 158 -2.47 5.51 5.33
CA LEU A 158 -3.58 6.14 6.02
C LEU A 158 -3.37 7.64 6.04
N PHE A 159 -4.37 8.39 5.63
CA PHE A 159 -4.36 9.85 5.72
C PHE A 159 -5.44 10.28 6.71
N SER A 160 -5.06 11.01 7.77
CA SER A 160 -6.06 11.55 8.69
C SER A 160 -6.97 12.54 7.96
N LYS A 161 -6.40 13.31 7.02
CA LYS A 161 -7.12 14.21 6.13
C LYS A 161 -6.31 14.60 4.89
N VAL A 162 -7.00 14.86 3.80
CA VAL A 162 -6.48 15.42 2.55
C VAL A 162 -7.44 16.48 2.02
N LEU A 163 -6.91 17.48 1.30
CA LEU A 163 -7.72 18.47 0.61
C LEU A 163 -8.12 17.93 -0.77
N THR A 164 -9.41 18.01 -1.09
CA THR A 164 -9.91 17.74 -2.44
C THR A 164 -10.56 19.01 -2.98
N GLU A 165 -10.80 19.07 -4.30
CA GLU A 165 -11.52 20.20 -4.90
C GLU A 165 -12.94 20.38 -4.34
N SER A 166 -13.55 19.30 -3.82
CA SER A 166 -14.88 19.30 -3.23
C SER A 166 -14.88 19.58 -1.71
N GLY A 167 -13.71 19.71 -1.08
CA GLY A 167 -13.58 19.93 0.37
C GLY A 167 -12.53 19.01 1.01
N GLU A 168 -12.60 18.86 2.33
CA GLU A 168 -11.68 17.99 3.09
C GLU A 168 -12.22 16.56 3.16
N ALA A 169 -11.42 15.58 2.73
CA ALA A 169 -11.68 14.17 2.94
C ALA A 169 -10.89 13.68 4.16
N THR A 170 -11.53 12.96 5.08
CA THR A 170 -10.92 12.47 6.33
C THR A 170 -10.95 10.96 6.41
N ASN A 171 -10.05 10.39 7.22
CA ASN A 171 -9.96 8.94 7.46
C ASN A 171 -9.84 8.14 6.15
N LEU A 172 -8.95 8.59 5.26
CA LEU A 172 -8.70 7.94 3.98
C LEU A 172 -7.73 6.76 4.16
N VAL A 173 -8.14 5.61 3.67
CA VAL A 173 -7.34 4.37 3.61
C VAL A 173 -6.99 4.10 2.16
N LEU A 174 -5.72 3.98 1.85
CA LEU A 174 -5.20 3.38 0.62
C LEU A 174 -4.73 1.97 0.93
N GLN A 175 -5.33 0.96 0.28
CA GLN A 175 -4.83 -0.40 0.20
C GLN A 175 -4.41 -0.71 -1.23
N THR A 176 -3.21 -1.26 -1.43
CA THR A 176 -2.71 -1.57 -2.77
C THR A 176 -1.89 -2.85 -2.81
N SER A 177 -1.80 -3.47 -3.99
CA SER A 177 -0.82 -4.53 -4.28
C SER A 177 0.56 -3.97 -4.65
N HIS A 178 0.64 -2.65 -4.93
CA HIS A 178 1.83 -1.97 -5.47
C HIS A 178 2.89 -1.71 -4.40
N ASN A 179 4.09 -2.27 -4.55
CA ASN A 179 5.26 -1.78 -3.82
C ASN A 179 5.64 -0.39 -4.35
N PHE A 180 6.21 0.47 -3.51
CA PHE A 180 6.59 1.83 -3.90
C PHE A 180 7.97 1.86 -4.56
N ILE A 181 8.11 1.08 -5.63
CA ILE A 181 9.36 0.89 -6.39
C ILE A 181 9.14 1.15 -7.88
N LEU A 182 10.19 1.63 -8.55
CA LEU A 182 10.14 1.93 -9.98
C LEU A 182 9.78 0.69 -10.81
N SER A 183 10.33 -0.47 -10.49
CA SER A 183 10.00 -1.71 -11.21
C SER A 183 8.55 -2.16 -11.02
N GLY A 184 7.88 -1.71 -9.96
CA GLY A 184 6.45 -1.93 -9.69
C GLY A 184 5.54 -1.29 -10.74
N THR A 185 5.95 -0.17 -11.34
CA THR A 185 5.20 0.52 -12.40
C THR A 185 5.08 -0.26 -13.70
N ARG A 186 5.81 -1.38 -13.81
CA ARG A 186 5.77 -2.29 -14.97
C ARG A 186 5.06 -3.61 -14.68
N LYS A 187 4.23 -3.63 -13.63
CA LYS A 187 3.49 -4.82 -13.19
C LYS A 187 2.00 -4.52 -13.15
N VAL A 188 1.16 -5.52 -13.36
CA VAL A 188 -0.28 -5.45 -13.14
C VAL A 188 -0.54 -5.27 -11.66
N GLN A 189 -1.11 -4.14 -11.28
CA GLN A 189 -1.33 -3.72 -9.89
C GLN A 189 -2.71 -3.09 -9.74
N ASP A 190 -3.18 -3.05 -8.51
CA ASP A 190 -4.42 -2.40 -8.11
C ASP A 190 -4.23 -1.56 -6.85
N ALA A 191 -5.08 -0.57 -6.66
CA ALA A 191 -5.15 0.28 -5.48
C ALA A 191 -6.58 0.73 -5.22
N VAL A 192 -7.03 0.60 -3.98
CA VAL A 192 -8.35 1.05 -3.52
C VAL A 192 -8.17 2.17 -2.52
N PHE A 193 -8.97 3.21 -2.66
CA PHE A 193 -8.98 4.40 -1.81
C PHE A 193 -10.37 4.56 -1.19
N LEU A 194 -10.47 4.53 0.14
CA LEU A 194 -11.73 4.54 0.87
C LEU A 194 -11.70 5.56 2.01
N THR A 195 -12.67 6.44 2.08
CA THR A 195 -12.93 7.27 3.27
C THR A 195 -13.89 6.54 4.19
N HIS A 196 -13.38 5.93 5.26
CA HIS A 196 -14.20 5.16 6.19
C HIS A 196 -13.55 5.13 7.58
N LYS A 197 -14.17 5.79 8.56
CA LYS A 197 -13.57 5.96 9.89
C LYS A 197 -13.26 4.64 10.59
N GLY A 198 -14.20 3.71 10.62
CA GLY A 198 -14.02 2.42 11.30
C GLY A 198 -12.90 1.59 10.68
N LEU A 199 -12.82 1.57 9.34
CA LEU A 199 -11.73 0.90 8.63
C LEU A 199 -10.38 1.59 8.91
N TYR A 200 -10.34 2.93 8.85
CA TYR A 200 -9.14 3.71 9.18
C TYR A 200 -8.64 3.39 10.59
N ASP A 201 -9.54 3.39 11.59
CA ASP A 201 -9.20 3.09 12.98
C ASP A 201 -8.67 1.63 13.13
N ALA A 202 -9.24 0.68 12.40
CA ALA A 202 -8.79 -0.72 12.41
C ALA A 202 -7.37 -0.87 11.82
N TYR A 203 -7.08 -0.23 10.67
CA TYR A 203 -5.74 -0.19 10.09
C TYR A 203 -4.74 0.52 10.98
N LEU A 204 -5.15 1.64 11.59
CA LEU A 204 -4.30 2.39 12.52
C LEU A 204 -3.96 1.54 13.76
N GLY A 205 -4.93 0.85 14.34
CA GLY A 205 -4.71 -0.07 15.44
C GLY A 205 -3.75 -1.22 15.08
N TYR A 206 -3.85 -1.74 13.85
CA TYR A 206 -2.90 -2.74 13.35
C TYR A 206 -1.49 -2.17 13.18
N TRP A 207 -1.35 -0.98 12.59
CA TRP A 207 -0.07 -0.29 12.44
C TRP A 207 0.59 -0.04 13.80
N GLN A 208 -0.18 0.45 14.78
CA GLN A 208 0.31 0.71 16.14
C GLN A 208 0.76 -0.56 16.85
N ASP A 209 0.02 -1.68 16.70
CA ASP A 209 0.41 -2.98 17.25
C ASP A 209 1.74 -3.46 16.64
N MET A 210 1.89 -3.38 15.33
CA MET A 210 3.15 -3.70 14.65
C MET A 210 4.30 -2.80 15.15
N ALA A 211 4.07 -1.50 15.28
CA ALA A 211 5.08 -0.54 15.73
C ALA A 211 5.55 -0.85 17.17
N GLN A 212 4.62 -1.12 18.07
CA GLN A 212 4.93 -1.47 19.46
C GLN A 212 5.77 -2.75 19.53
N ARG A 213 5.39 -3.78 18.78
CA ARG A 213 6.09 -5.08 18.79
C ARG A 213 7.46 -5.00 18.15
N ALA A 214 7.59 -4.27 17.03
CA ALA A 214 8.88 -4.04 16.40
C ALA A 214 9.87 -3.32 17.35
N GLN A 215 9.41 -2.32 18.09
CA GLN A 215 10.23 -1.61 19.09
C GLN A 215 10.64 -2.52 20.26
N GLN A 216 9.83 -3.51 20.62
CA GLN A 216 10.12 -4.50 21.66
C GLN A 216 10.96 -5.68 21.15
N GLY A 217 11.32 -5.72 19.86
CA GLY A 217 12.00 -6.85 19.23
C GLY A 217 11.14 -8.11 19.10
N MET A 218 9.81 -7.97 19.16
CA MET A 218 8.86 -9.08 19.06
C MET A 218 8.11 -9.05 17.74
N LYS A 219 7.86 -10.23 17.15
CA LYS A 219 7.11 -10.39 15.90
C LYS A 219 5.83 -11.21 16.03
N ASP A 220 5.42 -11.53 17.23
CA ASP A 220 4.17 -12.25 17.48
C ASP A 220 2.99 -11.27 17.44
N TYR A 221 2.60 -10.88 16.23
CA TYR A 221 1.44 -10.02 16.00
C TYR A 221 0.17 -10.86 16.11
N HIS A 222 -0.85 -10.33 16.80
CA HIS A 222 -2.13 -11.01 16.91
C HIS A 222 -2.99 -10.77 15.67
N TYR A 223 -3.55 -11.85 15.14
CA TYR A 223 -4.56 -11.79 14.09
C TYR A 223 -5.76 -10.95 14.54
N LYS A 224 -6.20 -10.04 13.69
CA LYS A 224 -7.34 -9.16 13.91
C LYS A 224 -8.23 -9.15 12.68
N GLU A 225 -9.52 -8.98 12.93
CA GLU A 225 -10.53 -8.78 11.89
C GLU A 225 -11.29 -7.49 12.19
N TYR A 226 -11.75 -6.86 11.14
CA TYR A 226 -12.68 -5.75 11.16
C TYR A 226 -13.84 -6.07 10.23
N HIS A 227 -15.06 -5.88 10.70
CA HIS A 227 -16.29 -6.11 9.94
C HIS A 227 -17.25 -4.96 10.14
N ASP A 228 -17.72 -4.38 9.05
CA ASP A 228 -18.84 -3.45 9.02
C ASP A 228 -19.92 -3.96 8.06
N PRO A 229 -20.92 -4.70 8.56
CA PRO A 229 -22.00 -5.22 7.74
C PRO A 229 -22.86 -4.13 7.09
N ALA A 230 -22.91 -2.92 7.68
CA ALA A 230 -23.72 -1.82 7.15
C ALA A 230 -23.15 -1.26 5.84
N THR A 231 -21.83 -1.23 5.72
CA THR A 231 -21.14 -0.77 4.51
C THR A 231 -20.61 -1.90 3.63
N GLY A 232 -20.68 -3.15 4.11
CA GLY A 232 -20.13 -4.30 3.40
C GLY A 232 -18.60 -4.34 3.36
N ILE A 233 -17.93 -3.67 4.30
CA ILE A 233 -16.47 -3.58 4.38
C ILE A 233 -15.96 -4.52 5.46
N SER A 234 -14.95 -5.34 5.11
CA SER A 234 -14.20 -6.15 6.08
C SER A 234 -12.71 -6.09 5.80
N ALA A 235 -11.90 -6.20 6.85
CA ALA A 235 -10.45 -6.29 6.71
C ALA A 235 -9.89 -7.38 7.64
N TYR A 236 -8.86 -8.08 7.16
CA TYR A 236 -8.18 -9.16 7.88
C TYR A 236 -6.70 -8.81 7.96
N PHE A 237 -6.18 -8.76 9.19
CA PHE A 237 -4.82 -8.32 9.50
C PHE A 237 -3.98 -9.52 9.93
N LEU A 238 -3.14 -9.98 9.03
CA LEU A 238 -2.27 -11.14 9.22
C LEU A 238 -0.97 -10.77 9.98
N PRO A 239 -0.30 -11.75 10.59
CA PRO A 239 -0.43 -13.19 10.43
C PRO A 239 -1.59 -13.80 11.21
N LYS A 240 -2.17 -14.90 10.68
CA LYS A 240 -3.20 -15.66 11.38
C LYS A 240 -2.56 -16.61 12.39
N ARG A 241 -2.14 -16.03 13.53
CA ARG A 241 -1.42 -16.70 14.60
C ARG A 241 -2.06 -16.42 15.97
N ARG A 242 -1.93 -17.37 16.89
CA ARG A 242 -2.36 -17.23 18.27
C ARG A 242 -1.31 -17.89 19.16
N GLY A 243 -0.73 -17.10 20.11
CA GLY A 243 0.37 -17.60 20.95
C GLY A 243 1.58 -18.07 20.14
N GLY A 244 1.93 -17.37 19.06
CA GLY A 244 3.04 -17.71 18.15
C GLY A 244 2.75 -18.83 17.15
N ALA A 245 1.67 -19.61 17.32
CA ALA A 245 1.31 -20.72 16.42
C ALA A 245 0.23 -20.32 15.41
N ALA A 246 0.34 -20.81 14.16
CA ALA A 246 -0.74 -20.71 13.17
C ALA A 246 -1.98 -21.45 13.66
N TYR A 247 -3.18 -20.90 13.42
CA TYR A 247 -4.44 -21.51 13.82
C TYR A 247 -5.54 -21.34 12.78
N GLY A 248 -6.57 -22.20 12.86
CA GLY A 248 -7.71 -22.17 11.94
C GLY A 248 -7.32 -22.48 10.50
N GLU A 249 -8.26 -22.32 9.59
CA GLU A 249 -8.03 -22.43 8.17
C GLU A 249 -7.41 -21.15 7.59
N ASP A 250 -6.90 -21.20 6.37
CA ASP A 250 -6.46 -20.00 5.67
C ASP A 250 -7.63 -19.06 5.41
N SER A 251 -7.42 -17.76 5.61
CA SER A 251 -8.47 -16.75 5.44
C SER A 251 -9.11 -16.79 4.04
N ILE A 252 -8.36 -17.19 3.01
CA ILE A 252 -8.90 -17.32 1.64
C ILE A 252 -9.89 -18.49 1.54
N ILE A 253 -9.61 -19.63 2.16
CA ILE A 253 -10.54 -20.77 2.21
C ILE A 253 -11.81 -20.37 2.95
N GLU A 254 -11.67 -19.76 4.14
CA GLU A 254 -12.84 -19.29 4.92
C GLU A 254 -13.69 -18.27 4.14
N LEU A 255 -13.05 -17.43 3.31
CA LEU A 255 -13.77 -16.49 2.44
C LEU A 255 -14.50 -17.21 1.30
N LEU A 256 -13.87 -18.17 0.62
CA LEU A 256 -14.51 -18.94 -0.45
C LEU A 256 -15.67 -19.80 0.07
N GLU A 257 -15.63 -20.25 1.32
CA GLU A 257 -16.73 -20.98 1.98
C GLU A 257 -18.00 -20.13 2.18
N LYS A 258 -17.89 -18.80 2.11
CA LYS A 258 -19.05 -17.90 2.17
C LYS A 258 -19.90 -17.90 0.89
N ILE A 259 -19.44 -18.54 -0.17
CA ILE A 259 -20.22 -18.77 -1.40
C ILE A 259 -21.25 -19.89 -1.14
N THR A 260 -22.52 -19.52 -0.98
CA THR A 260 -23.57 -20.45 -0.54
C THR A 260 -24.33 -21.11 -1.69
N ASP A 261 -24.27 -20.54 -2.90
CA ASP A 261 -24.80 -21.14 -4.13
C ASP A 261 -23.73 -21.11 -5.23
N PRO A 262 -22.86 -22.12 -5.29
CA PRO A 262 -21.82 -22.17 -6.32
C PRO A 262 -22.36 -22.19 -7.74
N SER A 263 -23.54 -22.79 -7.99
CA SER A 263 -24.12 -22.94 -9.35
C SER A 263 -24.47 -21.61 -10.02
N ALA A 264 -24.64 -20.55 -9.22
CA ALA A 264 -24.90 -19.20 -9.69
C ALA A 264 -23.67 -18.27 -9.50
N ALA A 265 -22.53 -18.81 -9.05
CA ALA A 265 -21.36 -18.00 -8.73
C ALA A 265 -20.41 -17.85 -9.92
N VAL A 266 -19.87 -16.64 -10.09
CA VAL A 266 -18.74 -16.34 -10.98
C VAL A 266 -17.56 -15.87 -10.12
N ILE A 267 -16.44 -16.58 -10.20
CA ILE A 267 -15.24 -16.34 -9.41
C ILE A 267 -14.11 -15.96 -10.38
N ARG A 268 -13.56 -14.74 -10.22
CA ARG A 268 -12.43 -14.25 -11.03
C ARG A 268 -11.24 -14.00 -10.13
N ILE A 269 -10.07 -14.52 -10.50
CA ILE A 269 -8.84 -14.40 -9.70
C ILE A 269 -7.72 -13.84 -10.56
N GLY A 270 -7.14 -12.71 -10.09
CA GLY A 270 -5.86 -12.19 -10.55
C GLY A 270 -4.81 -12.36 -9.44
N MET A 271 -3.84 -13.28 -9.61
CA MET A 271 -2.93 -13.64 -8.53
C MET A 271 -1.46 -13.63 -8.95
N SER A 272 -0.64 -12.94 -8.16
CA SER A 272 0.80 -12.81 -8.35
C SER A 272 1.54 -14.11 -8.09
N ASP A 273 1.63 -14.53 -6.83
CA ASP A 273 2.39 -15.69 -6.42
C ASP A 273 1.48 -16.74 -5.78
N TRP A 274 1.64 -17.98 -6.25
CA TRP A 274 0.89 -19.11 -5.74
C TRP A 274 1.82 -20.31 -5.64
N THR A 275 2.04 -20.79 -4.43
CA THR A 275 2.99 -21.87 -4.17
C THR A 275 2.29 -23.18 -3.80
N SER A 276 3.00 -24.30 -3.97
CA SER A 276 2.56 -25.65 -3.61
C SER A 276 1.97 -25.77 -2.21
N THR A 277 2.41 -24.93 -1.30
CA THR A 277 1.90 -24.90 0.08
C THR A 277 0.44 -24.40 0.17
N ARG A 278 -0.15 -23.99 -0.94
CA ARG A 278 -1.53 -23.51 -1.06
C ARG A 278 -2.31 -24.20 -2.18
N LEU A 279 -2.03 -25.49 -2.41
CA LEU A 279 -2.84 -26.35 -3.27
C LEU A 279 -4.26 -26.50 -2.75
N ASN A 280 -4.49 -26.40 -1.43
CA ASN A 280 -5.84 -26.40 -0.85
C ASN A 280 -6.77 -25.33 -1.46
N ILE A 281 -6.23 -24.20 -1.95
CA ILE A 281 -7.04 -23.20 -2.66
C ILE A 281 -7.43 -23.72 -4.05
N VAL A 282 -6.56 -24.45 -4.75
CA VAL A 282 -6.89 -25.09 -6.03
C VAL A 282 -7.97 -26.17 -5.83
N GLU A 283 -7.81 -26.98 -4.79
CA GLU A 283 -8.79 -28.01 -4.40
C GLU A 283 -10.16 -27.37 -4.07
N LYS A 284 -10.18 -26.24 -3.37
CA LYS A 284 -11.40 -25.50 -3.09
C LYS A 284 -12.06 -24.95 -4.34
N LEU A 285 -11.28 -24.46 -5.29
CA LEU A 285 -11.80 -24.00 -6.58
C LEU A 285 -12.34 -25.17 -7.40
N ASP A 286 -11.70 -26.33 -7.35
CA ASP A 286 -12.19 -27.56 -8.01
C ASP A 286 -13.55 -27.97 -7.44
N GLU A 287 -13.68 -28.00 -6.11
CA GLU A 287 -14.97 -28.26 -5.43
C GLU A 287 -16.07 -27.30 -5.88
N LEU A 288 -15.75 -25.99 -5.99
CA LEU A 288 -16.72 -24.98 -6.42
C LEU A 288 -17.10 -25.15 -7.90
N LEU A 289 -16.12 -25.47 -8.76
CA LEU A 289 -16.34 -25.75 -10.19
C LEU A 289 -17.25 -26.98 -10.39
N GLU A 290 -17.00 -28.07 -9.66
CA GLU A 290 -17.84 -29.28 -9.69
C GLU A 290 -19.26 -29.01 -9.21
N LYS A 291 -19.47 -28.02 -8.35
CA LYS A 291 -20.80 -27.54 -7.91
C LYS A 291 -21.43 -26.52 -8.86
N GLY A 292 -20.81 -26.26 -10.00
CA GLY A 292 -21.33 -25.43 -11.08
C GLY A 292 -20.89 -23.99 -11.12
N ALA A 293 -19.91 -23.59 -10.30
CA ALA A 293 -19.36 -22.23 -10.36
C ALA A 293 -18.61 -21.98 -11.68
N THR A 294 -18.70 -20.76 -12.20
CA THR A 294 -17.83 -20.30 -13.28
C THR A 294 -16.54 -19.76 -12.67
N ILE A 295 -15.40 -20.27 -13.11
CA ILE A 295 -14.07 -19.87 -12.60
C ILE A 295 -13.21 -19.31 -13.73
N GLU A 296 -12.63 -18.14 -13.50
CA GLU A 296 -11.76 -17.45 -14.44
C GLU A 296 -10.49 -16.99 -13.72
N LEU A 297 -9.34 -17.33 -14.29
CA LEU A 297 -8.02 -17.17 -13.66
C LEU A 297 -7.04 -16.42 -14.58
N VAL A 298 -6.35 -15.43 -14.04
CA VAL A 298 -5.23 -14.75 -14.67
C VAL A 298 -4.02 -14.83 -13.73
N VAL A 299 -2.99 -15.56 -14.14
CA VAL A 299 -1.79 -15.81 -13.33
C VAL A 299 -0.52 -15.64 -14.16
N LYS A 300 0.64 -15.63 -13.51
CA LYS A 300 1.95 -15.65 -14.19
C LYS A 300 2.53 -17.07 -14.23
N SER A 301 3.37 -17.36 -15.21
CA SER A 301 4.01 -18.68 -15.39
C SER A 301 4.98 -19.07 -14.27
N SER A 302 5.41 -18.15 -13.43
CA SER A 302 6.36 -18.42 -12.33
C SER A 302 5.71 -18.86 -11.01
N ILE A 303 4.41 -19.20 -11.00
CA ILE A 303 3.79 -19.93 -9.89
C ILE A 303 4.34 -21.36 -9.83
N SER A 304 4.16 -22.06 -8.70
CA SER A 304 4.68 -23.45 -8.57
C SER A 304 4.10 -24.37 -9.63
N GLU A 305 4.92 -25.31 -10.12
CA GLU A 305 4.55 -26.22 -11.21
C GLU A 305 3.32 -27.09 -10.91
N ASP A 306 3.20 -27.58 -9.68
CA ASP A 306 2.05 -28.37 -9.23
C ASP A 306 0.77 -27.51 -9.12
N VAL A 307 0.90 -26.26 -8.72
CA VAL A 307 -0.21 -25.30 -8.78
C VAL A 307 -0.66 -25.08 -10.22
N LEU A 308 0.31 -24.79 -11.12
CA LEU A 308 0.00 -24.61 -12.54
C LEU A 308 -0.64 -25.85 -13.14
N ALA A 309 -0.18 -27.04 -12.79
CA ALA A 309 -0.80 -28.31 -13.22
C ALA A 309 -2.24 -28.43 -12.70
N GLY A 310 -2.49 -28.07 -11.44
CA GLY A 310 -3.85 -28.07 -10.88
C GLY A 310 -4.76 -27.07 -11.59
N LEU A 311 -4.27 -25.86 -11.90
CA LEU A 311 -5.06 -24.87 -12.66
C LEU A 311 -5.33 -25.32 -14.10
N ARG A 312 -4.41 -26.05 -14.74
CA ARG A 312 -4.66 -26.68 -16.05
C ARG A 312 -5.74 -27.76 -15.96
N ALA A 313 -5.76 -28.55 -14.89
CA ALA A 313 -6.82 -29.53 -14.68
C ALA A 313 -8.22 -28.84 -14.49
N LEU A 314 -8.28 -27.68 -13.83
CA LEU A 314 -9.49 -26.87 -13.78
C LEU A 314 -9.91 -26.37 -15.18
N GLU A 315 -8.95 -25.95 -16.00
CA GLU A 315 -9.19 -25.53 -17.39
C GLU A 315 -9.79 -26.66 -18.23
N GLU A 316 -9.29 -27.90 -18.09
CA GLU A 316 -9.84 -29.08 -18.75
C GLU A 316 -11.28 -29.39 -18.30
N LYS A 317 -11.65 -29.02 -17.09
CA LYS A 317 -13.02 -29.11 -16.55
C LYS A 317 -13.93 -27.93 -16.93
N GLY A 318 -13.41 -26.92 -17.65
CA GLY A 318 -14.18 -25.78 -18.17
C GLY A 318 -13.91 -24.43 -17.51
N ALA A 319 -12.96 -24.30 -16.58
CA ALA A 319 -12.51 -23.01 -16.10
C ALA A 319 -11.76 -22.24 -17.21
N TYR A 320 -11.79 -20.91 -17.16
CA TYR A 320 -10.92 -20.08 -18.01
C TYR A 320 -9.57 -19.88 -17.31
N LEU A 321 -8.48 -20.10 -18.03
CA LEU A 321 -7.12 -19.86 -17.53
C LEU A 321 -6.29 -19.04 -18.52
N LYS A 322 -5.78 -17.90 -18.07
CA LYS A 322 -4.77 -17.10 -18.77
C LYS A 322 -3.46 -17.12 -17.97
N VAL A 323 -2.40 -17.61 -18.60
CA VAL A 323 -1.06 -17.63 -18.01
C VAL A 323 -0.19 -16.64 -18.78
N TYR A 324 0.32 -15.62 -18.08
CA TYR A 324 1.32 -14.71 -18.65
C TYR A 324 2.72 -15.27 -18.44
N ASN A 325 3.44 -15.43 -19.55
CA ASN A 325 4.81 -15.93 -19.50
C ASN A 325 5.77 -14.80 -19.07
N MET A 326 6.60 -15.06 -18.08
CA MET A 326 7.55 -14.08 -17.53
C MET A 326 8.88 -14.02 -18.27
N THR A 327 9.21 -15.01 -19.11
CA THR A 327 10.60 -15.25 -19.53
C THR A 327 10.81 -15.68 -20.99
N GLU A 328 9.85 -15.48 -21.90
CA GLU A 328 10.10 -15.87 -23.28
C GLU A 328 11.05 -14.91 -24.03
N SER A 329 12.18 -15.48 -24.47
CA SER A 329 13.05 -14.98 -25.54
C SER A 329 13.45 -13.50 -25.47
N GLY A 330 13.80 -12.99 -24.28
CA GLY A 330 14.37 -11.64 -24.13
C GLY A 330 13.39 -10.48 -24.35
N LYS A 331 12.10 -10.76 -24.48
CA LYS A 331 11.03 -9.75 -24.52
C LYS A 331 10.41 -9.62 -23.13
N LEU A 332 10.15 -8.36 -22.72
CA LEU A 332 9.45 -8.06 -21.48
C LEU A 332 8.03 -8.63 -21.56
N GLN A 333 7.71 -9.54 -20.67
CA GLN A 333 6.39 -10.13 -20.52
C GLN A 333 5.60 -9.38 -19.46
N MET A 334 4.26 -9.43 -19.53
CA MET A 334 3.42 -8.78 -18.54
C MET A 334 3.49 -9.52 -17.21
N ASN A 335 3.88 -8.81 -16.15
CA ASN A 335 4.01 -9.39 -14.81
C ASN A 335 2.75 -9.13 -13.98
N ILE A 336 2.01 -10.18 -13.63
CA ILE A 336 0.88 -10.09 -12.70
C ILE A 336 1.43 -9.95 -11.28
N HIS A 337 1.14 -8.82 -10.64
CA HIS A 337 1.46 -8.59 -9.24
C HIS A 337 0.23 -8.20 -8.39
N ALA A 338 -0.93 -8.05 -9.02
CA ALA A 338 -2.21 -7.91 -8.34
C ALA A 338 -2.56 -9.17 -7.52
N LYS A 339 -3.39 -9.00 -6.51
CA LYS A 339 -3.86 -10.05 -5.61
C LYS A 339 -5.34 -9.80 -5.33
N PHE A 340 -6.20 -10.18 -6.27
CA PHE A 340 -7.62 -10.00 -6.07
C PHE A 340 -8.44 -11.24 -6.44
N ILE A 341 -9.54 -11.40 -5.74
CA ILE A 341 -10.61 -12.33 -6.05
C ILE A 341 -11.89 -11.51 -6.19
N LEU A 342 -12.64 -11.73 -7.26
CA LEU A 342 -13.96 -11.16 -7.48
C LEU A 342 -14.98 -12.27 -7.42
N VAL A 343 -16.05 -12.09 -6.65
CA VAL A 343 -17.16 -13.05 -6.57
C VAL A 343 -18.46 -12.33 -6.89
N GLU A 344 -19.18 -12.86 -7.86
CA GLU A 344 -20.56 -12.50 -8.15
C GLU A 344 -21.44 -13.71 -7.88
N GLY A 345 -22.49 -13.56 -7.09
CA GLY A 345 -23.39 -14.66 -6.75
C GLY A 345 -23.90 -14.60 -5.32
N SER A 346 -24.27 -15.74 -4.77
CA SER A 346 -24.77 -15.85 -3.40
C SER A 346 -23.64 -15.93 -2.39
N TRP A 347 -23.46 -14.85 -1.63
CA TRP A 347 -22.49 -14.71 -0.56
C TRP A 347 -23.20 -14.63 0.78
N GLU A 348 -22.96 -15.57 1.68
CA GLU A 348 -23.65 -15.66 2.97
C GLU A 348 -25.20 -15.64 2.81
N GLY A 349 -25.72 -16.29 1.75
CA GLY A 349 -27.13 -16.37 1.45
C GLY A 349 -27.74 -15.14 0.78
N GLN A 350 -26.94 -14.15 0.38
CA GLN A 350 -27.40 -12.91 -0.27
C GLN A 350 -26.71 -12.70 -1.61
N ALA A 351 -27.44 -12.27 -2.63
CA ALA A 351 -26.85 -11.85 -3.91
C ALA A 351 -25.88 -10.70 -3.69
N SER A 352 -24.65 -10.87 -4.09
CA SER A 352 -23.56 -9.93 -3.77
C SER A 352 -22.55 -9.83 -4.90
N HIS A 353 -21.86 -8.69 -4.94
CA HIS A 353 -20.67 -8.44 -5.72
C HIS A 353 -19.53 -8.18 -4.74
N VAL A 354 -18.61 -9.12 -4.62
CA VAL A 354 -17.54 -9.10 -3.59
C VAL A 354 -16.19 -8.93 -4.26
N ILE A 355 -15.42 -7.98 -3.75
CA ILE A 355 -14.01 -7.77 -4.09
C ILE A 355 -13.20 -8.19 -2.86
N ILE A 356 -12.22 -9.05 -3.05
CA ILE A 356 -11.21 -9.38 -2.06
C ILE A 356 -9.89 -8.95 -2.67
N THR A 357 -9.20 -7.99 -2.06
CA THR A 357 -7.90 -7.49 -2.53
C THR A 357 -6.96 -7.26 -1.36
N GLY A 358 -5.68 -6.92 -1.62
CA GLY A 358 -4.74 -6.68 -0.54
C GLY A 358 -3.28 -6.86 -0.94
N SER A 359 -2.46 -7.15 0.05
CA SER A 359 -1.03 -7.41 -0.14
C SER A 359 -0.68 -8.90 -0.28
N HIS A 360 -1.59 -9.78 0.12
CA HIS A 360 -1.39 -11.22 0.29
C HIS A 360 -1.19 -11.98 -1.02
N ASN A 361 -0.18 -12.85 -1.05
CA ASN A 361 -0.02 -13.89 -2.05
C ASN A 361 -0.65 -15.21 -1.56
N PHE A 362 -0.87 -16.17 -2.44
CA PHE A 362 -1.25 -17.54 -2.05
C PHE A 362 0.00 -18.36 -1.73
N THR A 363 0.63 -18.02 -0.59
CA THR A 363 1.82 -18.69 -0.08
C THR A 363 1.69 -18.95 1.42
N LEU A 364 2.48 -19.91 1.94
CA LEU A 364 2.53 -20.16 3.38
C LEU A 364 2.91 -18.89 4.16
N ASN A 365 3.95 -18.19 3.69
CA ASN A 365 4.41 -17.00 4.38
C ASN A 365 3.36 -15.88 4.38
N ALA A 366 2.72 -15.62 3.25
CA ALA A 366 1.71 -14.56 3.16
C ALA A 366 0.50 -14.83 4.08
N LEU A 367 0.01 -16.07 4.12
CA LEU A 367 -1.22 -16.38 4.86
C LEU A 367 -1.00 -16.81 6.32
N ARG A 368 0.26 -17.03 6.75
CA ARG A 368 0.56 -17.56 8.09
C ARG A 368 1.67 -16.83 8.85
N ASN A 369 2.60 -16.17 8.18
CA ASN A 369 3.80 -15.65 8.84
C ASN A 369 3.98 -14.13 8.68
N ASN A 370 3.72 -13.61 7.47
CA ASN A 370 3.93 -12.20 7.16
C ASN A 370 2.87 -11.28 7.79
N ASN A 371 3.24 -10.04 7.97
CA ASN A 371 2.24 -8.99 8.10
C ASN A 371 1.66 -8.66 6.72
N GLU A 372 0.40 -8.95 6.54
CA GLU A 372 -0.37 -8.75 5.32
C GLU A 372 -1.74 -8.17 5.68
N THR A 373 -2.38 -7.57 4.70
CA THR A 373 -3.76 -7.13 4.80
C THR A 373 -4.60 -7.72 3.68
N ILE A 374 -5.78 -8.25 4.01
CA ILE A 374 -6.82 -8.64 3.08
C ILE A 374 -7.99 -7.68 3.31
N LEU A 375 -8.43 -7.00 2.26
CA LEU A 375 -9.58 -6.10 2.26
C LEU A 375 -10.71 -6.73 1.44
N LEU A 376 -11.90 -6.81 2.04
CA LEU A 376 -13.12 -7.27 1.39
C LEU A 376 -14.10 -6.12 1.28
N LEU A 377 -14.66 -5.93 0.08
CA LEU A 377 -15.64 -4.89 -0.23
C LEU A 377 -16.85 -5.50 -0.94
N LYS A 378 -18.05 -5.12 -0.48
CA LYS A 378 -19.31 -5.39 -1.18
C LYS A 378 -19.79 -4.09 -1.82
N ASP A 379 -19.22 -3.73 -2.97
CA ASP A 379 -19.50 -2.49 -3.70
C ASP A 379 -19.64 -2.78 -5.19
N HIS A 380 -20.81 -2.49 -5.75
CA HIS A 380 -21.11 -2.81 -7.15
C HIS A 380 -20.31 -1.94 -8.14
N ALA A 381 -20.09 -0.66 -7.84
CA ALA A 381 -19.37 0.24 -8.74
C ALA A 381 -17.88 -0.13 -8.82
N LEU A 382 -17.25 -0.37 -7.66
CA LEU A 382 -15.87 -0.83 -7.61
C LEU A 382 -15.73 -2.24 -8.24
N TYR A 383 -16.69 -3.14 -7.98
CA TYR A 383 -16.71 -4.46 -8.59
C TYR A 383 -16.75 -4.39 -10.12
N SER A 384 -17.58 -3.52 -10.68
CA SER A 384 -17.69 -3.31 -12.13
C SER A 384 -16.36 -2.81 -12.73
N ALA A 385 -15.65 -1.93 -12.01
CA ALA A 385 -14.33 -1.47 -12.43
C ALA A 385 -13.29 -2.60 -12.42
N TYR A 386 -13.28 -3.42 -11.37
CA TYR A 386 -12.41 -4.61 -11.30
C TYR A 386 -12.73 -5.64 -12.40
N THR A 387 -14.00 -5.91 -12.65
CA THR A 387 -14.43 -6.83 -13.71
C THR A 387 -13.99 -6.32 -15.08
N SER A 388 -14.20 -5.03 -15.37
CA SER A 388 -13.76 -4.42 -16.61
C SER A 388 -12.23 -4.52 -16.78
N TYR A 389 -11.49 -4.32 -15.69
CA TYR A 389 -10.04 -4.49 -15.68
C TYR A 389 -9.64 -5.96 -15.94
N PHE A 390 -10.30 -6.91 -15.28
CA PHE A 390 -10.04 -8.33 -15.46
C PHE A 390 -10.31 -8.77 -16.91
N GLU A 391 -11.43 -8.35 -17.52
CA GLU A 391 -11.73 -8.63 -18.92
C GLU A 391 -10.64 -8.06 -19.85
N LYS A 392 -10.14 -6.86 -19.57
CA LYS A 392 -9.03 -6.30 -20.30
C LYS A 392 -7.76 -7.15 -20.19
N LEU A 393 -7.45 -7.69 -18.99
CA LEU A 393 -6.33 -8.61 -18.81
C LEU A 393 -6.52 -9.89 -19.63
N LYS A 394 -7.74 -10.43 -19.78
CA LYS A 394 -8.01 -11.62 -20.61
C LYS A 394 -7.70 -11.38 -22.10
N THR A 395 -7.97 -10.18 -22.61
CA THR A 395 -7.87 -9.85 -24.05
C THR A 395 -6.49 -9.41 -24.50
N ILE A 396 -5.64 -8.90 -23.61
CA ILE A 396 -4.29 -8.52 -23.99
C ILE A 396 -3.51 -9.76 -24.43
N PRO A 397 -2.90 -9.73 -25.63
CA PRO A 397 -2.10 -10.86 -26.08
C PRO A 397 -1.03 -11.20 -25.04
N GLY A 398 -0.96 -12.46 -24.64
CA GLY A 398 0.23 -13.00 -24.00
C GLY A 398 1.36 -12.89 -25.03
N LEU A 399 2.42 -12.16 -24.70
CA LEU A 399 3.57 -12.02 -25.57
C LEU A 399 4.28 -13.36 -25.71
#